data_3e407315b04d9a6244601bc38a08010c
#
_entry.id   3e407315b04d9a6244601bc38a08010c
#
_cell.length_a   1.000
_cell.length_b   1.000
_cell.length_c   1.000
_cell.angle_alpha   90.00
_cell.angle_beta   90.00
_cell.angle_gamma   90.00
#
_symmetry.space_group_name_H-M   'P 1'
#
loop_
_entity.id
_entity.type
_entity.pdbx_description
1 polymer ?
#
loop_
_entity_poly.entity_id
_entity_poly.type
_entity_poly.pdbx_seq_one_letter_code
_entity_poly.pdbx_strand_id
1 'polypeptide(L)'
;MKLRQVEEVIGDHAGKAHTVLTYCLIVNRMMDAAKQPGFDRTNWAPLGELLDLDNFSRIGNFKETMNWEQYLDFLTPWAMSSEWECSFKRITEQGNTVFLELEERAKVGDFSNVVNSMSVYEFNSAGKIYHVDVYLQMEPLSPEMMSGV
;
A
#
# COMPACT_ATOMS: atom_id res chain seq x y z
N MET A 1 -6.38 10.65 -19.75
CA MET A 1 -5.95 11.53 -18.63
C MET A 1 -4.70 10.99 -18.02
N LYS A 2 -3.69 11.82 -17.85
CA LYS A 2 -2.46 11.42 -17.16
C LYS A 2 -2.70 11.49 -15.64
N LEU A 3 -2.47 10.38 -14.94
CA LEU A 3 -2.60 10.33 -13.50
C LEU A 3 -1.40 11.03 -12.83
N ARG A 4 -1.68 11.70 -11.70
CA ARG A 4 -0.66 12.41 -10.94
C ARG A 4 0.09 11.48 -10.02
N GLN A 5 1.32 11.84 -9.66
CA GLN A 5 2.10 11.09 -8.67
C GLN A 5 1.72 11.52 -7.25
N VAL A 6 1.92 10.63 -6.29
CA VAL A 6 1.60 10.94 -4.88
C VAL A 6 2.41 12.14 -4.38
N GLU A 7 3.66 12.27 -4.79
CA GLU A 7 4.51 13.41 -4.44
C GLU A 7 3.91 14.75 -4.88
N GLU A 8 3.17 14.76 -5.98
CA GLU A 8 2.56 15.99 -6.51
C GLU A 8 1.32 16.41 -5.74
N VAL A 9 0.66 15.48 -5.05
CA VAL A 9 -0.63 15.75 -4.40
C VAL A 9 -0.54 15.82 -2.88
N ILE A 10 0.51 15.28 -2.27
CA ILE A 10 0.60 15.19 -0.81
C ILE A 10 0.54 16.55 -0.13
N GLY A 11 1.10 17.57 -0.76
CA GLY A 11 1.09 18.94 -0.23
C GLY A 11 -0.29 19.59 -0.21
N ASP A 12 -1.26 19.04 -0.94
CA ASP A 12 -2.63 19.55 -0.99
C ASP A 12 -3.51 19.00 0.15
N HIS A 13 -2.97 18.11 0.97
CA HIS A 13 -3.72 17.41 2.02
C HIS A 13 -3.05 17.56 3.38
N ALA A 14 -3.87 17.53 4.42
CA ALA A 14 -3.43 17.60 5.81
C ALA A 14 -4.09 16.48 6.63
N GLY A 15 -3.67 16.29 7.87
CA GLY A 15 -4.30 15.36 8.79
C GLY A 15 -4.19 13.91 8.34
N LYS A 16 -5.29 13.17 8.45
CA LYS A 16 -5.33 11.74 8.14
C LYS A 16 -5.02 11.44 6.68
N ALA A 17 -5.55 12.24 5.76
CA ALA A 17 -5.26 12.09 4.34
C ALA A 17 -3.76 12.23 4.06
N HIS A 18 -3.11 13.22 4.68
CA HIS A 18 -1.66 13.39 4.56
C HIS A 18 -0.91 12.19 5.12
N THR A 19 -1.35 11.64 6.24
CA THR A 19 -0.74 10.44 6.83
C THR A 19 -0.80 9.25 5.88
N VAL A 20 -1.94 9.03 5.23
CA VAL A 20 -2.11 7.94 4.26
C VAL A 20 -1.21 8.13 3.04
N LEU A 21 -1.10 9.36 2.53
CA LEU A 21 -0.19 9.65 1.43
C LEU A 21 1.28 9.47 1.85
N THR A 22 1.62 9.80 3.09
CA THR A 22 2.94 9.55 3.66
C THR A 22 3.25 8.05 3.70
N TYR A 23 2.28 7.24 4.11
CA TYR A 23 2.39 5.77 4.08
C TYR A 23 2.78 5.29 2.68
N CYS A 24 2.07 5.77 1.66
CA CYS A 24 2.35 5.42 0.26
C CYS A 24 3.76 5.82 -0.17
N LEU A 25 4.20 7.02 0.19
CA LEU A 25 5.55 7.49 -0.13
C LEU A 25 6.64 6.69 0.57
N ILE A 26 6.42 6.28 1.81
CA ILE A 26 7.38 5.43 2.53
C ILE A 26 7.53 4.09 1.81
N VAL A 27 6.43 3.44 1.44
CA VAL A 27 6.50 2.19 0.68
C VAL A 27 7.28 2.40 -0.61
N ASN A 28 6.99 3.47 -1.34
CA ASN A 28 7.69 3.76 -2.59
C ASN A 28 9.21 3.94 -2.39
N ARG A 29 9.62 4.64 -1.34
CA ARG A 29 11.04 4.82 -1.01
C ARG A 29 11.71 3.52 -0.63
N MET A 30 11.01 2.66 0.09
CA MET A 30 11.54 1.36 0.51
C MET A 30 11.77 0.42 -0.67
N MET A 31 11.03 0.59 -1.77
CA MET A 31 11.28 -0.20 -2.99
C MET A 31 12.69 0.03 -3.52
N ASP A 32 13.15 1.27 -3.51
CA ASP A 32 14.53 1.59 -3.94
C ASP A 32 15.56 1.13 -2.91
N ALA A 33 15.28 1.37 -1.63
CA ALA A 33 16.18 0.98 -0.54
C ALA A 33 16.38 -0.54 -0.49
N ALA A 34 15.35 -1.31 -0.83
CA ALA A 34 15.39 -2.77 -0.81
C ALA A 34 16.35 -3.38 -1.84
N LYS A 35 16.75 -2.62 -2.85
CA LYS A 35 17.71 -3.06 -3.86
C LYS A 35 19.16 -2.83 -3.43
N GLN A 36 19.37 -2.20 -2.28
CA GLN A 36 20.70 -1.93 -1.73
C GLN A 36 21.10 -3.00 -0.72
N PRO A 37 22.42 -3.25 -0.54
CA PRO A 37 22.89 -4.19 0.47
C PRO A 37 22.47 -3.77 1.89
N GLY A 38 22.17 -4.75 2.73
CA GLY A 38 21.86 -4.50 4.15
C GLY A 38 20.41 -4.19 4.45
N PHE A 39 19.52 -4.23 3.45
CA PHE A 39 18.08 -4.03 3.67
C PHE A 39 17.49 -5.20 4.49
N ASP A 40 16.75 -4.86 5.53
CA ASP A 40 16.06 -5.84 6.37
C ASP A 40 14.76 -5.25 6.96
N ARG A 41 14.12 -6.00 7.84
CA ARG A 41 12.86 -5.62 8.48
C ARG A 41 12.92 -4.27 9.20
N THR A 42 14.08 -3.90 9.75
CA THR A 42 14.23 -2.65 10.51
C THR A 42 14.09 -1.42 9.64
N ASN A 43 14.29 -1.54 8.33
CA ASN A 43 14.12 -0.43 7.39
C ASN A 43 12.67 0.06 7.34
N TRP A 44 11.71 -0.76 7.77
CA TRP A 44 10.29 -0.38 7.77
C TRP A 44 9.85 0.42 8.99
N ALA A 45 10.77 0.75 9.91
CA ALA A 45 10.45 1.52 11.11
C ALA A 45 9.69 2.82 10.83
N PRO A 46 10.03 3.62 9.79
CA PRO A 46 9.25 4.82 9.48
C PRO A 46 7.78 4.54 9.16
N LEU A 47 7.48 3.41 8.51
CA LEU A 47 6.10 2.99 8.27
C LEU A 47 5.41 2.66 9.59
N GLY A 48 6.09 1.94 10.46
CA GLY A 48 5.56 1.57 11.77
C GLY A 48 5.21 2.76 12.64
N GLU A 49 5.87 3.90 12.46
CA GLU A 49 5.57 5.13 13.20
C GLU A 49 4.16 5.68 12.90
N LEU A 50 3.59 5.33 11.76
CA LEU A 50 2.24 5.76 11.38
C LEU A 50 1.16 4.85 11.95
N LEU A 51 1.53 3.70 12.51
CA LEU A 51 0.61 2.63 12.86
C LEU A 51 0.49 2.45 14.37
N ASP A 52 -0.67 1.95 14.79
CA ASP A 52 -0.86 1.38 16.12
C ASP A 52 -0.38 -0.09 16.05
N LEU A 53 0.89 -0.31 16.34
CA LEU A 53 1.56 -1.59 16.07
C LEU A 53 0.94 -2.78 16.81
N ASP A 54 0.49 -2.56 18.05
CA ASP A 54 -0.06 -3.63 18.89
C ASP A 54 -1.45 -4.09 18.43
N ASN A 55 -2.18 -3.20 17.76
CA ASN A 55 -3.57 -3.44 17.33
C ASN A 55 -3.71 -3.46 15.80
N PHE A 56 -2.60 -3.40 15.08
CA PHE A 56 -2.64 -3.30 13.62
C PHE A 56 -3.10 -4.61 12.98
N SER A 57 -3.99 -4.48 11.99
CA SER A 57 -4.33 -5.58 11.08
C SER A 57 -4.47 -5.06 9.66
N ARG A 58 -4.06 -5.87 8.70
CA ARG A 58 -4.26 -5.62 7.29
C ARG A 58 -4.94 -6.82 6.66
N ILE A 59 -6.00 -6.57 5.91
CA ILE A 59 -6.69 -7.60 5.15
C ILE A 59 -6.45 -7.32 3.67
N GLY A 60 -5.79 -8.25 3.00
CA GLY A 60 -5.46 -8.14 1.59
C GLY A 60 -6.56 -8.62 0.67
N ASN A 61 -6.27 -8.59 -0.62
CA ASN A 61 -7.25 -8.86 -1.67
C ASN A 61 -7.88 -10.26 -1.61
N PHE A 62 -7.18 -11.24 -1.04
CA PHE A 62 -7.67 -12.60 -0.89
C PHE A 62 -8.14 -12.90 0.54
N LYS A 63 -8.45 -11.83 1.30
CA LYS A 63 -8.87 -11.88 2.71
C LYS A 63 -7.81 -12.42 3.66
N GLU A 64 -6.56 -12.46 3.23
CA GLU A 64 -5.45 -12.77 4.12
C GLU A 64 -5.29 -11.67 5.15
N THR A 65 -5.27 -12.06 6.44
CA THR A 65 -5.13 -11.13 7.55
C THR A 65 -3.72 -11.18 8.09
N MET A 66 -3.10 -10.01 8.25
CA MET A 66 -1.74 -9.87 8.76
C MET A 66 -1.72 -8.87 9.90
N ASN A 67 -1.04 -9.24 11.00
CA ASN A 67 -0.61 -8.27 12.00
C ASN A 67 0.69 -7.59 11.53
N TRP A 68 1.25 -6.69 12.35
CA TRP A 68 2.45 -5.96 11.94
C TRP A 68 3.63 -6.88 11.63
N GLU A 69 3.89 -7.88 12.49
CA GLU A 69 5.00 -8.81 12.28
C GLU A 69 4.84 -9.61 10.99
N GLN A 70 3.64 -10.09 10.73
CA GLN A 70 3.33 -10.82 9.50
C GLN A 70 3.43 -9.92 8.27
N TYR A 71 3.03 -8.67 8.40
CA TYR A 71 3.13 -7.70 7.31
C TYR A 71 4.60 -7.39 6.99
N LEU A 72 5.45 -7.27 8.00
CA LEU A 72 6.89 -7.12 7.79
C LEU A 72 7.49 -8.33 7.06
N ASP A 73 7.06 -9.53 7.42
CA ASP A 73 7.51 -10.77 6.78
C ASP A 73 7.08 -10.85 5.32
N PHE A 74 5.97 -10.21 4.97
CA PHE A 74 5.49 -10.08 3.59
C PHE A 74 6.21 -8.97 2.84
N LEU A 75 6.28 -7.77 3.43
CA LEU A 75 6.81 -6.58 2.77
C LEU A 75 8.29 -6.69 2.43
N THR A 76 9.08 -7.25 3.34
CA THR A 76 10.54 -7.25 3.19
C THR A 76 10.98 -8.03 1.94
N PRO A 77 10.61 -9.33 1.77
CA PRO A 77 11.00 -10.05 0.56
C PRO A 77 10.30 -9.51 -0.69
N TRP A 78 9.05 -9.02 -0.56
CA TRP A 78 8.35 -8.42 -1.69
C TRP A 78 9.08 -7.20 -2.23
N ALA A 79 9.52 -6.30 -1.35
CA ALA A 79 10.25 -5.10 -1.76
C ALA A 79 11.61 -5.44 -2.39
N MET A 80 12.27 -6.48 -1.89
CA MET A 80 13.57 -6.91 -2.42
C MET A 80 13.47 -7.53 -3.79
N SER A 81 12.36 -8.21 -4.12
CA SER A 81 12.19 -8.98 -5.36
C SER A 81 11.29 -8.33 -6.40
N SER A 82 10.66 -7.21 -6.06
CA SER A 82 9.66 -6.57 -6.91
C SER A 82 10.07 -5.17 -7.31
N GLU A 83 9.58 -4.72 -8.48
CA GLU A 83 9.53 -3.30 -8.84
C GLU A 83 8.08 -2.87 -8.70
N TRP A 84 7.83 -1.71 -8.09
CA TRP A 84 6.48 -1.21 -7.84
C TRP A 84 6.45 0.30 -8.01
N GLU A 85 5.42 0.76 -8.73
CA GLU A 85 5.13 2.18 -8.90
C GLU A 85 3.64 2.38 -8.74
N CYS A 86 3.24 3.59 -8.36
CA CYS A 86 1.83 3.93 -8.30
C CYS A 86 1.58 5.32 -8.83
N SER A 87 0.35 5.53 -9.29
CA SER A 87 -0.17 6.84 -9.68
C SER A 87 -1.44 7.12 -8.91
N PHE A 88 -1.60 8.37 -8.50
CA PHE A 88 -2.72 8.83 -7.67
C PHE A 88 -3.99 8.98 -8.49
N LYS A 89 -5.10 8.45 -7.98
CA LYS A 89 -6.44 8.65 -8.56
C LYS A 89 -7.31 9.56 -7.69
N ARG A 90 -7.61 9.14 -6.47
CA ARG A 90 -8.45 9.88 -5.53
C ARG A 90 -8.09 9.55 -4.10
N ILE A 91 -8.34 10.50 -3.21
CA ILE A 91 -8.30 10.27 -1.76
C ILE A 91 -9.54 10.91 -1.15
N THR A 92 -10.20 10.19 -0.26
CA THR A 92 -11.42 10.63 0.40
C THR A 92 -11.30 10.36 1.89
N GLU A 93 -11.54 11.37 2.70
CA GLU A 93 -11.53 11.24 4.15
C GLU A 93 -12.95 11.41 4.67
N GLN A 94 -13.38 10.50 5.54
CA GLN A 94 -14.67 10.60 6.23
C GLN A 94 -14.52 10.11 7.65
N GLY A 95 -14.63 11.01 8.63
CA GLY A 95 -14.42 10.68 10.03
C GLY A 95 -13.01 10.13 10.28
N ASN A 96 -12.92 8.93 10.80
CA ASN A 96 -11.65 8.27 11.08
C ASN A 96 -11.23 7.31 9.96
N THR A 97 -11.86 7.39 8.80
CA THR A 97 -11.60 6.50 7.67
C THR A 97 -11.08 7.30 6.48
N VAL A 98 -10.04 6.78 5.82
CA VAL A 98 -9.49 7.37 4.59
C VAL A 98 -9.49 6.31 3.51
N PHE A 99 -10.00 6.67 2.32
CA PHE A 99 -10.05 5.83 1.13
C PHE A 99 -9.02 6.36 0.14
N LEU A 100 -8.05 5.54 -0.23
CA LEU A 100 -7.03 5.91 -1.22
C LEU A 100 -7.16 5.03 -2.45
N GLU A 101 -7.36 5.67 -3.61
CA GLU A 101 -7.45 4.99 -4.90
C GLU A 101 -6.20 5.30 -5.72
N LEU A 102 -5.54 4.22 -6.17
CA LEU A 102 -4.31 4.29 -6.96
C LEU A 102 -4.43 3.42 -8.21
N GLU A 103 -3.63 3.73 -9.21
CA GLU A 103 -3.21 2.73 -10.20
C GLU A 103 -1.84 2.24 -9.75
N GLU A 104 -1.68 0.92 -9.66
CA GLU A 104 -0.41 0.32 -9.22
C GLU A 104 0.15 -0.55 -10.34
N ARG A 105 1.45 -0.44 -10.55
CA ARG A 105 2.20 -1.21 -11.55
C ARG A 105 3.29 -1.97 -10.83
N ALA A 106 3.25 -3.29 -10.96
CA ALA A 106 4.23 -4.16 -10.31
C ALA A 106 4.90 -5.08 -11.32
N LYS A 107 6.16 -5.40 -11.06
CA LYS A 107 6.94 -6.33 -11.87
C LYS A 107 7.77 -7.23 -10.96
N VAL A 108 7.68 -8.53 -11.17
CA VAL A 108 8.46 -9.56 -10.49
C VAL A 108 8.99 -10.51 -11.56
N GLY A 109 10.31 -10.46 -11.83
CA GLY A 109 10.89 -11.23 -12.94
C GLY A 109 10.28 -10.82 -14.27
N ASP A 110 9.73 -11.78 -15.00
CA ASP A 110 9.07 -11.54 -16.29
C ASP A 110 7.57 -11.26 -16.13
N PHE A 111 7.04 -11.37 -14.93
CA PHE A 111 5.63 -11.09 -14.65
C PHE A 111 5.44 -9.61 -14.35
N SER A 112 4.49 -8.99 -15.04
CA SER A 112 4.10 -7.61 -14.75
C SER A 112 2.59 -7.49 -14.76
N ASN A 113 2.07 -6.58 -13.93
CA ASN A 113 0.63 -6.29 -13.90
C ASN A 113 0.38 -4.81 -13.64
N VAL A 114 -0.84 -4.40 -14.02
CA VAL A 114 -1.38 -3.08 -13.71
C VAL A 114 -2.73 -3.33 -13.03
N VAL A 115 -2.90 -2.78 -11.86
CA VAL A 115 -4.14 -2.93 -11.10
C VAL A 115 -4.66 -1.57 -10.67
N ASN A 116 -5.98 -1.47 -10.47
CA ASN A 116 -6.57 -0.36 -9.73
C ASN A 116 -6.77 -0.84 -8.30
N SER A 117 -6.30 -0.07 -7.34
CA SER A 117 -6.47 -0.41 -5.93
C SER A 117 -7.32 0.61 -5.21
N MET A 118 -8.08 0.13 -4.24
CA MET A 118 -8.65 0.99 -3.20
C MET A 118 -8.23 0.40 -1.86
N SER A 119 -7.53 1.20 -1.07
CA SER A 119 -7.16 0.83 0.29
C SER A 119 -7.94 1.70 1.26
N VAL A 120 -8.50 1.08 2.27
CA VAL A 120 -9.31 1.76 3.30
C VAL A 120 -8.53 1.71 4.61
N TYR A 121 -8.20 2.89 5.12
CA TYR A 121 -7.39 3.05 6.33
C TYR A 121 -8.26 3.53 7.46
N GLU A 122 -8.20 2.85 8.60
CA GLU A 122 -8.95 3.25 9.79
C GLU A 122 -7.99 3.72 10.88
N PHE A 123 -8.32 4.87 11.48
CA PHE A 123 -7.49 5.56 12.46
C PHE A 123 -8.08 5.44 13.86
N ASN A 124 -7.21 5.28 14.86
CA ASN A 124 -7.60 5.36 16.26
C ASN A 124 -7.62 6.83 16.72
N SER A 125 -8.02 7.06 17.99
CA SER A 125 -8.13 8.40 18.57
C SER A 125 -6.78 9.12 18.71
N ALA A 126 -5.66 8.38 18.67
CA ALA A 126 -4.32 8.95 18.71
C ALA A 126 -3.79 9.33 17.34
N GLY A 127 -4.58 9.16 16.26
CA GLY A 127 -4.15 9.47 14.90
C GLY A 127 -3.28 8.42 14.26
N LYS A 128 -3.29 7.20 14.80
CA LYS A 128 -2.53 6.08 14.24
C LYS A 128 -3.44 5.15 13.45
N ILE A 129 -2.91 4.58 12.37
CA ILE A 129 -3.64 3.60 11.57
C ILE A 129 -3.61 2.26 12.31
N TYR A 130 -4.79 1.68 12.56
CA TYR A 130 -4.88 0.36 13.19
C TYR A 130 -5.45 -0.71 12.26
N HIS A 131 -6.02 -0.32 11.12
CA HIS A 131 -6.59 -1.29 10.19
C HIS A 131 -6.50 -0.79 8.75
N VAL A 132 -6.18 -1.69 7.83
CA VAL A 132 -6.16 -1.43 6.39
C VAL A 132 -6.87 -2.58 5.68
N ASP A 133 -7.85 -2.24 4.84
CA ASP A 133 -8.45 -3.18 3.89
C ASP A 133 -7.97 -2.83 2.47
N VAL A 134 -7.58 -3.83 1.69
CA VAL A 134 -7.10 -3.64 0.33
C VAL A 134 -8.04 -4.34 -0.66
N TYR A 135 -8.52 -3.57 -1.64
CA TYR A 135 -9.39 -4.05 -2.72
C TYR A 135 -8.68 -3.81 -4.04
N LEU A 136 -8.58 -4.83 -4.89
CA LEU A 136 -7.91 -4.73 -6.18
C LEU A 136 -8.86 -5.06 -7.33
N GLN A 137 -8.77 -4.26 -8.40
CA GLN A 137 -9.29 -4.63 -9.72
C GLN A 137 -8.08 -5.00 -10.58
N MET A 138 -8.05 -6.23 -11.07
CA MET A 138 -6.92 -6.76 -11.83
C MET A 138 -7.39 -7.48 -13.06
N GLU A 139 -6.52 -7.51 -14.09
CA GLU A 139 -6.78 -8.32 -15.26
C GLU A 139 -6.71 -9.80 -14.88
N PRO A 140 -7.45 -10.67 -15.56
CA PRO A 140 -7.36 -12.10 -15.29
C PRO A 140 -5.96 -12.62 -15.62
N LEU A 141 -5.46 -13.55 -14.81
CA LEU A 141 -4.18 -14.20 -15.04
C LEU A 141 -4.24 -15.16 -16.22
N SER A 142 -5.44 -15.66 -16.55
CA SER A 142 -5.67 -16.54 -17.67
C SER A 142 -7.11 -16.41 -18.16
N PRO A 143 -7.41 -16.79 -19.43
CA PRO A 143 -8.77 -16.79 -19.95
C PRO A 143 -9.72 -17.68 -19.14
N GLU A 144 -9.23 -18.78 -18.57
CA GLU A 144 -10.04 -19.70 -17.76
C GLU A 144 -10.60 -19.02 -16.50
N MET A 145 -9.88 -18.06 -15.93
CA MET A 145 -10.36 -17.31 -14.77
C MET A 145 -11.61 -16.52 -15.09
N MET A 146 -11.74 -16.04 -16.31
CA MET A 146 -12.91 -15.26 -16.74
C MET A 146 -14.09 -16.14 -17.11
N SER A 147 -13.86 -17.36 -17.55
CA SER A 147 -14.94 -18.26 -17.95
C SER A 147 -15.80 -18.73 -16.77
N GLY A 148 -15.30 -18.63 -15.55
CA GLY A 148 -16.02 -18.96 -14.32
C GLY A 148 -16.80 -17.81 -13.70
N VAL A 149 -16.83 -16.66 -14.33
CA VAL A 149 -17.47 -15.45 -13.80
C VAL A 149 -18.91 -15.33 -14.22
#